data_c559d72b309da51878363d978cf04500
#
_entry.id   c559d72b309da51878363d978cf04500
#
_cell.length_a   1.000
_cell.length_b   1.000
_cell.length_c   1.000
_cell.angle_alpha   90.00
_cell.angle_beta   90.00
_cell.angle_gamma   90.00
#
_symmetry.space_group_name_H-M   'P 1'
#
loop_
_entity.id
_entity.type
_entity.pdbx_description
1 polymer ?
#
loop_
_entity_poly.entity_id
_entity_poly.type
_entity_poly.pdbx_seq_one_letter_code
_entity_poly.pdbx_strand_id
1 'polypeptide(L)'
;MINKITFQYISFTLLIFSCTNQKAEQLKNEDIKFSSTEISQKQNKTTLPFKDSIDTKNTHPEKLLEFAKTLIGIPYKYGSISINEGFDCSGFITYVFNHFNIAVPRSSVDFTYVSNEVKLSNSKPGDLILFTGTDSTKRIVGHMGIITQTVDTIKFIHSTSGKAYSVTETPLNKYYQGRFVKIIRIFK
;
A
#
# COMPACT_ATOMS: atom_id res chain seq x y z
N MET A 1 -63.72 24.18 -24.34
CA MET A 1 -63.89 22.81 -24.94
C MET A 1 -63.02 21.90 -24.12
N ILE A 2 -63.63 21.04 -23.29
CA ILE A 2 -63.00 20.20 -22.31
C ILE A 2 -62.95 18.78 -22.88
N ASN A 3 -61.78 18.24 -23.17
CA ASN A 3 -61.64 16.86 -23.59
C ASN A 3 -61.42 15.97 -22.37
N LYS A 4 -62.40 15.10 -22.11
CA LYS A 4 -62.36 14.03 -21.10
C LYS A 4 -61.51 12.88 -21.65
N ILE A 5 -60.44 12.51 -20.92
CA ILE A 5 -59.69 11.28 -21.14
C ILE A 5 -60.22 10.24 -20.13
N THR A 6 -60.80 9.20 -20.63
CA THR A 6 -61.34 8.04 -19.91
C THR A 6 -60.22 7.15 -19.47
N PHE A 7 -60.16 6.84 -18.16
CA PHE A 7 -59.25 5.86 -17.54
C PHE A 7 -59.87 4.46 -17.72
N GLN A 8 -59.18 3.58 -18.38
CA GLN A 8 -59.57 2.19 -18.53
C GLN A 8 -58.81 1.34 -17.50
N TYR A 9 -59.53 0.78 -16.54
CA TYR A 9 -58.98 -0.18 -15.53
C TYR A 9 -58.77 -1.52 -16.17
N ILE A 10 -57.54 -1.99 -16.22
CA ILE A 10 -57.21 -3.39 -16.56
C ILE A 10 -57.05 -4.15 -15.22
N SER A 11 -58.03 -5.01 -14.97
CA SER A 11 -58.03 -5.99 -13.88
C SER A 11 -57.05 -7.10 -14.21
N PHE A 12 -55.97 -7.21 -13.40
CA PHE A 12 -55.03 -8.33 -13.49
C PHE A 12 -55.34 -9.34 -12.40
N THR A 13 -55.94 -10.46 -12.79
CA THR A 13 -56.28 -11.59 -11.94
C THR A 13 -55.04 -12.33 -11.47
N LEU A 14 -54.88 -12.43 -10.16
CA LEU A 14 -53.79 -13.13 -9.47
C LEU A 14 -54.04 -14.68 -9.57
N LEU A 15 -53.26 -15.35 -10.35
CA LEU A 15 -53.15 -16.83 -10.32
C LEU A 15 -52.13 -17.24 -9.28
N ILE A 16 -52.60 -17.70 -8.13
CA ILE A 16 -51.82 -18.33 -7.08
C ILE A 16 -51.45 -19.76 -7.54
N PHE A 17 -50.22 -19.97 -7.88
CA PHE A 17 -49.65 -21.30 -8.12
C PHE A 17 -49.06 -21.81 -6.81
N SER A 18 -49.84 -22.69 -6.17
CA SER A 18 -49.42 -23.49 -5.02
C SER A 18 -48.48 -24.59 -5.55
N CYS A 19 -47.18 -24.47 -5.28
CA CYS A 19 -46.23 -25.56 -5.50
C CYS A 19 -45.61 -25.96 -4.17
N THR A 20 -46.06 -27.11 -3.76
CA THR A 20 -45.82 -27.93 -2.59
C THR A 20 -44.36 -27.95 -2.10
N ASN A 21 -44.28 -27.74 -0.82
CA ASN A 21 -43.20 -27.91 0.12
C ASN A 21 -42.92 -29.42 0.34
N GLN A 22 -42.06 -30.04 -0.46
CA GLN A 22 -41.70 -31.45 -0.32
C GLN A 22 -40.21 -31.76 -0.59
N LYS A 23 -39.30 -30.82 -0.32
CA LYS A 23 -37.84 -31.07 -0.46
C LYS A 23 -37.00 -30.55 0.69
N ALA A 24 -37.59 -30.26 1.85
CA ALA A 24 -36.90 -29.73 3.02
C ALA A 24 -36.82 -30.71 4.20
N GLU A 25 -37.12 -32.00 4.02
CA GLU A 25 -37.21 -32.94 5.14
C GLU A 25 -36.30 -34.20 5.02
N GLN A 26 -35.29 -34.16 4.15
CA GLN A 26 -34.32 -35.26 4.02
C GLN A 26 -32.84 -34.89 4.24
N LEU A 27 -32.55 -33.81 4.94
CA LEU A 27 -31.19 -33.46 5.32
C LEU A 27 -31.03 -33.24 6.85
N LYS A 28 -31.75 -34.01 7.63
CA LYS A 28 -31.49 -34.19 9.07
C LYS A 28 -31.21 -35.67 9.27
N ASN A 29 -29.98 -36.03 9.42
CA ASN A 29 -29.34 -37.15 10.09
C ASN A 29 -28.17 -37.70 9.26
N GLU A 30 -27.12 -36.91 9.13
CA GLU A 30 -25.77 -37.47 9.08
C GLU A 30 -24.99 -36.78 10.17
N ASP A 31 -24.85 -37.44 11.31
CA ASP A 31 -23.92 -37.11 12.36
C ASP A 31 -22.50 -37.19 11.79
N ILE A 32 -21.98 -36.05 11.30
CA ILE A 32 -20.56 -35.90 11.04
C ILE A 32 -19.87 -35.79 12.39
N LYS A 33 -19.42 -36.92 12.87
CA LYS A 33 -18.48 -37.10 13.97
C LYS A 33 -17.19 -36.41 13.53
N PHE A 34 -17.06 -35.10 13.82
CA PHE A 34 -15.83 -34.33 13.59
C PHE A 34 -14.81 -34.78 14.64
N SER A 35 -13.96 -35.73 14.22
CA SER A 35 -12.81 -36.15 15.00
C SER A 35 -11.88 -34.98 15.21
N SER A 36 -11.82 -34.50 16.47
CA SER A 36 -10.87 -33.53 16.94
C SER A 36 -9.47 -34.14 17.09
N THR A 37 -8.85 -34.51 15.97
CA THR A 37 -7.47 -34.98 15.98
C THR A 37 -6.70 -34.29 14.86
N GLU A 38 -5.71 -33.49 15.27
CA GLU A 38 -4.62 -32.99 14.44
C GLU A 38 -4.92 -31.90 13.39
N ILE A 39 -5.38 -30.72 13.82
CA ILE A 39 -4.91 -29.51 13.17
C ILE A 39 -3.59 -29.11 13.87
N SER A 40 -2.54 -29.86 13.57
CA SER A 40 -1.19 -29.36 13.71
C SER A 40 -1.11 -28.10 12.85
N GLN A 41 -1.16 -26.94 13.50
CA GLN A 41 -0.94 -25.65 12.89
C GLN A 41 0.49 -25.65 12.30
N LYS A 42 0.59 -26.12 11.06
CA LYS A 42 1.71 -25.77 10.19
C LYS A 42 1.53 -24.27 9.90
N GLN A 43 1.95 -23.44 10.84
CA GLN A 43 2.18 -22.03 10.57
C GLN A 43 3.17 -22.00 9.40
N ASN A 44 2.64 -21.86 8.18
CA ASN A 44 3.42 -21.39 7.06
C ASN A 44 3.91 -20.00 7.45
N LYS A 45 5.10 -19.96 8.07
CA LYS A 45 5.90 -18.77 8.22
C LYS A 45 6.19 -18.32 6.79
N THR A 46 5.33 -17.47 6.24
CA THR A 46 5.57 -16.77 4.99
C THR A 46 6.84 -15.98 5.23
N THR A 47 7.98 -16.56 4.83
CA THR A 47 9.25 -15.84 4.80
C THR A 47 9.05 -14.70 3.81
N LEU A 48 9.00 -13.47 4.33
CA LEU A 48 8.95 -12.28 3.48
C LEU A 48 10.15 -12.35 2.51
N PRO A 49 9.93 -12.23 1.19
CA PRO A 49 10.96 -12.47 0.18
C PRO A 49 12.13 -11.46 0.20
N PHE A 50 12.08 -10.44 1.09
CA PHE A 50 13.03 -9.34 1.14
C PHE A 50 13.90 -9.32 2.40
N LYS A 51 14.10 -10.47 3.08
CA LYS A 51 14.72 -10.51 4.41
C LYS A 51 16.18 -10.00 4.45
N ASP A 52 16.94 -10.05 3.36
CA ASP A 52 18.38 -9.79 3.43
C ASP A 52 18.91 -8.69 2.50
N SER A 53 18.41 -8.53 1.28
CA SER A 53 18.82 -7.45 0.37
C SER A 53 17.86 -7.27 -0.80
N ILE A 54 17.79 -6.06 -1.32
CA ILE A 54 17.11 -5.74 -2.59
C ILE A 54 18.16 -5.78 -3.69
N ASP A 55 17.90 -6.56 -4.75
CA ASP A 55 18.77 -6.62 -5.93
C ASP A 55 18.53 -5.39 -6.81
N THR A 56 19.48 -4.48 -6.85
CA THR A 56 19.40 -3.21 -7.58
C THR A 56 19.65 -3.31 -9.08
N LYS A 57 19.90 -4.51 -9.61
CA LYS A 57 20.11 -4.76 -11.07
C LYS A 57 21.18 -3.85 -11.68
N ASN A 58 22.23 -3.54 -10.93
CA ASN A 58 23.30 -2.59 -11.32
C ASN A 58 22.82 -1.16 -11.63
N THR A 59 21.63 -0.79 -11.15
CA THR A 59 21.12 0.58 -11.25
C THR A 59 21.93 1.49 -10.35
N HIS A 60 22.34 2.65 -10.87
CA HIS A 60 22.96 3.71 -10.08
C HIS A 60 21.90 4.57 -9.38
N PRO A 61 22.13 4.97 -8.11
CA PRO A 61 21.15 5.77 -7.36
C PRO A 61 20.83 7.11 -8.03
N GLU A 62 21.78 7.72 -8.75
CA GLU A 62 21.59 8.97 -9.47
C GLU A 62 20.49 8.84 -10.55
N LYS A 63 20.51 7.75 -11.32
CA LYS A 63 19.51 7.48 -12.36
C LYS A 63 18.10 7.27 -11.76
N LEU A 64 18.06 6.56 -10.64
CA LEU A 64 16.81 6.36 -9.91
C LEU A 64 16.25 7.70 -9.41
N LEU A 65 17.11 8.57 -8.87
CA LEU A 65 16.71 9.89 -8.38
C LEU A 65 16.30 10.84 -9.51
N GLU A 66 17.00 10.83 -10.66
CA GLU A 66 16.60 11.58 -11.85
C GLU A 66 15.15 11.19 -12.25
N PHE A 67 14.86 9.91 -12.35
CA PHE A 67 13.52 9.44 -12.67
C PHE A 67 12.49 9.80 -11.58
N ALA A 68 12.82 9.60 -10.31
CA ALA A 68 11.93 9.94 -9.19
C ALA A 68 11.53 11.43 -9.22
N LYS A 69 12.44 12.33 -9.57
CA LYS A 69 12.18 13.78 -9.65
C LYS A 69 11.23 14.15 -10.80
N THR A 70 11.15 13.36 -11.87
CA THR A 70 10.18 13.59 -12.97
C THR A 70 8.73 13.39 -12.51
N LEU A 71 8.52 12.72 -11.38
CA LEU A 71 7.19 12.42 -10.82
C LEU A 71 6.70 13.47 -9.82
N ILE A 72 7.48 14.53 -9.55
CA ILE A 72 7.06 15.62 -8.65
C ILE A 72 5.76 16.24 -9.16
N GLY A 73 4.80 16.43 -8.25
CA GLY A 73 3.48 16.95 -8.56
C GLY A 73 2.41 15.88 -8.82
N ILE A 74 2.78 14.61 -9.05
CA ILE A 74 1.79 13.52 -9.18
C ILE A 74 1.00 13.43 -7.87
N PRO A 75 -0.36 13.42 -7.91
CA PRO A 75 -1.20 13.49 -6.73
C PRO A 75 -0.98 12.32 -5.75
N TYR A 76 -1.30 12.56 -4.48
CA TYR A 76 -1.38 11.47 -3.49
C TYR A 76 -2.69 10.68 -3.70
N LYS A 77 -2.57 9.35 -3.71
CA LYS A 77 -3.71 8.42 -3.70
C LYS A 77 -3.41 7.24 -2.80
N TYR A 78 -4.15 7.11 -1.72
CA TYR A 78 -3.97 5.99 -0.79
C TYR A 78 -4.12 4.64 -1.49
N GLY A 79 -3.17 3.72 -1.22
CA GLY A 79 -3.16 2.36 -1.75
C GLY A 79 -2.78 2.23 -3.24
N SER A 80 -2.50 3.34 -3.95
CA SER A 80 -2.23 3.34 -5.38
C SER A 80 -0.74 3.32 -5.73
N ILE A 81 -0.43 2.68 -6.88
CA ILE A 81 0.86 2.68 -7.58
C ILE A 81 0.71 3.18 -9.02
N SER A 82 -0.41 3.80 -9.36
CA SER A 82 -0.74 4.22 -10.72
C SER A 82 -0.34 5.68 -10.96
N ILE A 83 0.46 5.92 -12.00
CA ILE A 83 0.82 7.29 -12.39
C ILE A 83 -0.41 8.14 -12.78
N ASN A 84 -1.45 7.51 -13.30
CA ASN A 84 -2.67 8.18 -13.73
C ASN A 84 -3.61 8.54 -12.57
N GLU A 85 -3.54 7.81 -11.45
CA GLU A 85 -4.39 8.05 -10.28
C GLU A 85 -3.65 8.77 -9.15
N GLY A 86 -2.34 8.60 -9.09
CA GLY A 86 -1.49 9.07 -8.00
C GLY A 86 -0.85 7.93 -7.21
N PHE A 87 -0.06 8.27 -6.20
CA PHE A 87 0.71 7.32 -5.40
C PHE A 87 0.45 7.50 -3.91
N ASP A 88 0.43 6.39 -3.13
CA ASP A 88 0.76 6.49 -1.71
C ASP A 88 2.30 6.51 -1.51
N CYS A 89 2.77 6.62 -0.27
CA CYS A 89 4.20 6.75 0.00
C CYS A 89 5.03 5.55 -0.49
N SER A 90 4.61 4.34 -0.17
CA SER A 90 5.30 3.12 -0.64
C SER A 90 4.97 2.79 -2.10
N GLY A 91 3.81 3.20 -2.61
CA GLY A 91 3.45 3.09 -4.02
C GLY A 91 4.34 3.92 -4.93
N PHE A 92 4.69 5.13 -4.51
CA PHE A 92 5.71 5.93 -5.18
C PHE A 92 7.05 5.20 -5.24
N ILE A 93 7.53 4.66 -4.11
CA ILE A 93 8.76 3.87 -4.06
C ILE A 93 8.67 2.66 -5.01
N THR A 94 7.57 1.89 -4.91
CA THR A 94 7.35 0.72 -5.77
C THR A 94 7.39 1.10 -7.25
N TYR A 95 6.73 2.19 -7.63
CA TYR A 95 6.70 2.66 -9.02
C TYR A 95 8.10 3.06 -9.52
N VAL A 96 8.85 3.82 -8.72
CA VAL A 96 10.21 4.26 -9.06
C VAL A 96 11.16 3.07 -9.22
N PHE A 97 11.15 2.12 -8.29
CA PHE A 97 12.03 0.96 -8.34
C PHE A 97 11.64 -0.02 -9.46
N ASN A 98 10.35 -0.24 -9.69
CA ASN A 98 9.86 -1.10 -10.78
C ASN A 98 10.25 -0.58 -12.16
N HIS A 99 10.38 0.74 -12.35
CA HIS A 99 10.88 1.33 -13.59
C HIS A 99 12.28 0.78 -13.97
N PHE A 100 13.08 0.41 -12.98
CA PHE A 100 14.39 -0.19 -13.15
C PHE A 100 14.38 -1.72 -12.98
N ASN A 101 13.22 -2.36 -13.00
CA ASN A 101 13.04 -3.79 -12.75
C ASN A 101 13.56 -4.25 -11.38
N ILE A 102 13.58 -3.37 -10.40
CA ILE A 102 13.97 -3.65 -9.02
C ILE A 102 12.71 -3.96 -8.21
N ALA A 103 12.59 -5.21 -7.75
CA ALA A 103 11.49 -5.62 -6.89
C ALA A 103 11.71 -5.09 -5.46
N VAL A 104 10.68 -4.45 -4.89
CA VAL A 104 10.67 -3.92 -3.53
C VAL A 104 9.39 -4.30 -2.79
N PRO A 105 9.37 -4.28 -1.44
CA PRO A 105 8.14 -4.46 -0.68
C PRO A 105 7.06 -3.45 -1.09
N ARG A 106 5.80 -3.88 -1.11
CA ARG A 106 4.67 -2.97 -1.42
C ARG A 106 4.28 -2.09 -0.24
N SER A 107 4.38 -2.59 0.97
CA SER A 107 3.97 -1.88 2.18
C SER A 107 5.16 -1.19 2.85
N SER A 108 4.98 0.04 3.32
CA SER A 108 6.03 0.78 4.03
C SER A 108 6.53 0.06 5.28
N VAL A 109 5.66 -0.68 5.98
CA VAL A 109 6.04 -1.45 7.17
C VAL A 109 7.00 -2.60 6.84
N ASP A 110 6.88 -3.21 5.66
CA ASP A 110 7.71 -4.35 5.26
C ASP A 110 9.15 -3.93 4.99
N PHE A 111 9.40 -2.66 4.67
CA PHE A 111 10.76 -2.12 4.57
C PHE A 111 11.51 -2.12 5.90
N THR A 112 10.82 -2.27 7.03
CA THR A 112 11.45 -2.44 8.34
C THR A 112 12.35 -3.68 8.38
N TYR A 113 12.04 -4.70 7.58
CA TYR A 113 12.75 -5.98 7.54
C TYR A 113 13.87 -6.03 6.48
N VAL A 114 14.03 -4.97 5.67
CA VAL A 114 15.15 -4.85 4.75
C VAL A 114 16.40 -4.51 5.54
N SER A 115 17.46 -5.30 5.36
CA SER A 115 18.75 -5.10 6.04
C SER A 115 19.55 -3.91 5.48
N ASN A 116 20.73 -3.63 6.05
CA ASN A 116 21.61 -2.51 5.76
C ASN A 116 21.13 -1.16 6.32
N GLU A 117 20.75 -1.15 7.59
CA GLU A 117 20.53 0.09 8.32
C GLU A 117 21.81 0.93 8.41
N VAL A 118 21.70 2.21 8.14
CA VAL A 118 22.80 3.18 8.25
C VAL A 118 22.42 4.32 9.20
N LYS A 119 23.44 4.88 9.87
CA LYS A 119 23.27 6.05 10.72
C LYS A 119 22.88 7.28 9.86
N LEU A 120 22.10 8.18 10.43
CA LEU A 120 21.68 9.42 9.76
C LEU A 120 22.88 10.22 9.22
N SER A 121 23.98 10.29 9.99
CA SER A 121 25.22 10.97 9.59
C SER A 121 25.95 10.34 8.40
N ASN A 122 25.63 9.08 8.09
CA ASN A 122 26.27 8.31 7.02
C ASN A 122 25.32 8.11 5.82
N SER A 123 24.18 8.80 5.85
CA SER A 123 23.20 8.72 4.75
C SER A 123 23.75 9.29 3.46
N LYS A 124 23.27 8.75 2.36
CA LYS A 124 23.63 9.16 0.99
C LYS A 124 22.39 9.33 0.12
N PRO A 125 22.43 10.13 -0.93
CA PRO A 125 21.39 10.12 -1.96
C PRO A 125 21.12 8.69 -2.47
N GLY A 126 19.84 8.34 -2.60
CA GLY A 126 19.39 6.98 -2.94
C GLY A 126 19.07 6.08 -1.75
N ASP A 127 19.51 6.40 -0.53
CA ASP A 127 19.08 5.67 0.68
C ASP A 127 17.58 5.91 0.92
N LEU A 128 16.87 4.93 1.47
CA LEU A 128 15.48 5.07 1.90
C LEU A 128 15.42 5.54 3.34
N ILE A 129 14.62 6.58 3.60
CA ILE A 129 14.37 7.12 4.93
C ILE A 129 12.96 6.71 5.37
N LEU A 130 12.86 6.08 6.55
CA LEU A 130 11.62 5.52 7.10
C LEU A 130 11.15 6.35 8.29
N PHE A 131 9.84 6.58 8.32
CA PHE A 131 9.16 7.35 9.36
C PHE A 131 8.00 6.56 9.95
N THR A 132 7.56 6.93 11.15
CA THR A 132 6.30 6.44 11.70
C THR A 132 5.12 6.87 10.83
N GLY A 133 3.94 6.25 11.05
CA GLY A 133 2.66 6.77 10.58
C GLY A 133 2.37 8.17 11.16
N THR A 134 1.13 8.64 11.04
CA THR A 134 0.70 9.95 11.58
C THR A 134 0.85 10.06 13.10
N ASP A 135 0.68 8.95 13.81
CA ASP A 135 0.91 8.84 15.24
C ASP A 135 2.41 8.55 15.52
N SER A 136 3.15 9.58 15.91
CA SER A 136 4.60 9.45 16.20
C SER A 136 4.91 8.67 17.49
N THR A 137 3.93 8.45 18.36
CA THR A 137 4.11 7.66 19.58
C THR A 137 4.22 6.16 19.28
N LYS A 138 3.59 5.72 18.18
CA LYS A 138 3.70 4.36 17.67
C LYS A 138 4.92 4.27 16.76
N ARG A 139 5.97 3.57 17.21
CA ARG A 139 7.24 3.43 16.47
C ARG A 139 7.17 2.44 15.30
N ILE A 140 6.00 2.30 14.67
CA ILE A 140 5.75 1.45 13.50
C ILE A 140 5.94 2.28 12.24
N VAL A 141 6.69 1.76 11.27
CA VAL A 141 6.88 2.42 9.97
C VAL A 141 5.55 2.51 9.24
N GLY A 142 5.18 3.73 8.86
CA GLY A 142 3.95 4.02 8.12
C GLY A 142 4.14 5.09 7.05
N HIS A 143 5.37 5.59 6.88
CA HIS A 143 5.72 6.55 5.84
C HIS A 143 7.19 6.42 5.44
N MET A 144 7.54 6.84 4.22
CA MET A 144 8.90 6.70 3.70
C MET A 144 9.17 7.63 2.51
N GLY A 145 10.46 7.81 2.20
CA GLY A 145 10.94 8.53 1.02
C GLY A 145 12.33 8.09 0.61
N ILE A 146 12.86 8.67 -0.47
CA ILE A 146 14.22 8.46 -0.98
C ILE A 146 15.03 9.72 -0.67
N ILE A 147 16.19 9.58 -0.02
CA ILE A 147 17.07 10.72 0.24
C ILE A 147 17.61 11.26 -1.09
N THR A 148 17.49 12.56 -1.30
CA THR A 148 17.93 13.25 -2.51
C THR A 148 19.17 14.12 -2.28
N GLN A 149 19.38 14.57 -1.04
CA GLN A 149 20.48 15.45 -0.66
C GLN A 149 20.87 15.21 0.79
N THR A 150 22.16 15.35 1.11
CA THR A 150 22.71 15.22 2.48
C THR A 150 23.63 16.36 2.88
N VAL A 151 23.96 17.28 1.97
CA VAL A 151 24.76 18.48 2.24
C VAL A 151 23.84 19.58 2.77
N ASP A 152 24.30 20.35 3.77
CA ASP A 152 23.59 21.40 4.51
C ASP A 152 22.34 20.89 5.24
N THR A 153 21.41 20.31 4.52
CA THR A 153 20.17 19.75 5.05
C THR A 153 19.81 18.48 4.30
N ILE A 154 19.49 17.42 5.03
CA ILE A 154 18.95 16.21 4.41
C ILE A 154 17.60 16.54 3.79
N LYS A 155 17.46 16.24 2.49
CA LYS A 155 16.18 16.29 1.78
C LYS A 155 15.82 14.90 1.26
N PHE A 156 14.53 14.67 1.11
CA PHE A 156 14.02 13.41 0.56
C PHE A 156 12.78 13.67 -0.29
N ILE A 157 12.61 12.85 -1.33
CA ILE A 157 11.45 12.83 -2.21
C ILE A 157 10.49 11.75 -1.76
N HIS A 158 9.21 12.06 -1.68
CA HIS A 158 8.15 11.15 -1.23
C HIS A 158 6.79 11.56 -1.77
N SER A 159 5.83 10.63 -1.82
CA SER A 159 4.41 10.96 -1.97
C SER A 159 3.77 11.12 -0.60
N THR A 160 3.06 12.23 -0.36
CA THR A 160 2.53 12.58 0.95
C THR A 160 1.07 13.01 0.90
N SER A 161 0.27 12.56 1.90
CA SER A 161 -1.08 13.07 2.18
C SER A 161 -1.08 14.39 2.95
N GLY A 162 0.10 14.94 3.27
CA GLY A 162 0.22 16.23 3.95
C GLY A 162 -0.12 17.41 3.03
N LYS A 163 0.34 18.62 3.40
CA LYS A 163 -0.01 19.88 2.72
C LYS A 163 0.22 19.85 1.20
N ALA A 164 1.28 19.19 0.70
CA ALA A 164 1.57 19.11 -0.73
C ALA A 164 0.56 18.22 -1.47
N TYR A 165 0.03 17.19 -0.81
CA TYR A 165 -0.90 16.18 -1.33
C TYR A 165 -0.45 15.56 -2.68
N SER A 166 0.85 15.36 -2.82
CA SER A 166 1.49 14.90 -4.06
C SER A 166 2.89 14.34 -3.79
N VAL A 167 3.56 13.89 -4.85
CA VAL A 167 5.00 13.66 -4.83
C VAL A 167 5.71 15.01 -4.69
N THR A 168 6.59 15.13 -3.70
CA THR A 168 7.31 16.37 -3.39
C THR A 168 8.67 16.09 -2.76
N GLU A 169 9.60 17.03 -2.86
CA GLU A 169 10.84 17.02 -2.11
C GLU A 169 10.68 17.84 -0.83
N THR A 170 11.10 17.29 0.30
CA THR A 170 10.90 17.88 1.63
C THR A 170 12.20 17.81 2.43
N PRO A 171 12.59 18.89 3.15
CA PRO A 171 13.71 18.83 4.08
C PRO A 171 13.34 18.02 5.32
N LEU A 172 14.33 17.36 5.94
CA LEU A 172 14.19 16.66 7.22
C LEU A 172 14.01 17.68 8.35
N ASN A 173 12.85 18.32 8.39
CA ASN A 173 12.47 19.32 9.39
C ASN A 173 12.04 18.67 10.72
N LYS A 174 11.73 19.49 11.75
CA LYS A 174 11.33 19.02 13.08
C LYS A 174 10.16 18.03 13.07
N TYR A 175 9.19 18.20 12.18
CA TYR A 175 8.06 17.29 12.05
C TYR A 175 8.51 15.88 11.65
N TYR A 176 9.36 15.78 10.62
CA TYR A 176 9.89 14.50 10.18
C TYR A 176 10.96 13.93 11.12
N GLN A 177 11.76 14.78 11.78
CA GLN A 177 12.70 14.33 12.80
C GLN A 177 11.99 13.62 13.96
N GLY A 178 10.85 14.14 14.44
CA GLY A 178 10.05 13.50 15.49
C GLY A 178 9.45 12.14 15.08
N ARG A 179 9.29 11.92 13.79
CA ARG A 179 8.74 10.68 13.20
C ARG A 179 9.83 9.74 12.66
N PHE A 180 11.07 10.14 12.64
CA PHE A 180 12.18 9.36 12.11
C PHE A 180 12.31 8.00 12.81
N VAL A 181 12.42 6.92 12.02
CA VAL A 181 12.64 5.56 12.53
C VAL A 181 14.05 5.10 12.19
N LYS A 182 14.39 5.01 10.91
CA LYS A 182 15.72 4.59 10.44
C LYS A 182 15.96 4.92 8.97
N ILE A 183 17.19 4.75 8.54
CA ILE A 183 17.59 4.77 7.14
C ILE A 183 18.07 3.38 6.75
N ILE A 184 17.68 2.93 5.56
CA ILE A 184 18.17 1.69 4.96
C ILE A 184 18.87 1.99 3.64
N ARG A 185 20.04 1.38 3.44
CA ARG A 185 20.80 1.49 2.19
C ARG A 185 20.45 0.35 1.26
N ILE A 186 20.00 0.71 0.06
CA ILE A 186 19.66 -0.25 -1.00
C ILE A 186 20.83 -0.40 -1.96
N PHE A 187 21.48 0.70 -2.30
CA PHE A 187 22.61 0.70 -3.24
C PHE A 187 23.93 0.46 -2.52
N LYS A 188 24.82 -0.32 -3.15
CA LYS A 188 26.18 -0.60 -2.66
C LYS A 188 27.14 0.54 -2.89
#